data_37e28b77a868c39181fc6435e06c99e8
#
_entry.id   37e28b77a868c39181fc6435e06c99e8
#
_cell.length_a   1.000
_cell.length_b   1.000
_cell.length_c   1.000
_cell.angle_alpha   90.00
_cell.angle_beta   90.00
_cell.angle_gamma   90.00
#
_symmetry.space_group_name_H-M   'P 1'
#
loop_
_entity.id
_entity.type
_entity.pdbx_description
1 polymer ?
#
loop_
_entity_poly.entity_id
_entity_poly.type
_entity_poly.pdbx_seq_one_letter_code
_entity_poly.pdbx_strand_id
1 'polypeptide(L)'
;PDVCIRFEIEDELLPWNNDSFTFFFEKGHCVPTDREPDHVMKMTIASLTTLLLGYKTASKLYEMARIETTPQTVECLDDLLFHHIPYVSDYI
;
A
#
# COMPACT_ATOMS: atom_id res chain seq x y z
N PRO A 1 3.20 9.74 12.07
CA PRO A 1 1.97 9.41 12.76
C PRO A 1 1.62 7.93 12.61
N ASP A 2 0.92 7.41 13.61
CA ASP A 2 0.52 6.01 13.60
C ASP A 2 -0.72 5.85 12.73
N VAL A 3 -0.71 4.84 11.88
CA VAL A 3 -1.83 4.59 10.97
C VAL A 3 -1.99 3.10 10.70
N CYS A 4 -3.23 2.66 10.51
CA CYS A 4 -3.56 1.28 10.20
C CYS A 4 -4.14 1.23 8.79
N ILE A 5 -3.53 0.43 7.91
CA ILE A 5 -3.95 0.35 6.51
C ILE A 5 -4.23 -1.11 6.15
N ARG A 6 -5.37 -1.34 5.52
CA ARG A 6 -5.74 -2.64 4.98
C ARG A 6 -5.47 -2.64 3.48
N PHE A 7 -4.75 -3.65 3.02
CA PHE A 7 -4.47 -3.88 1.61
C PHE A 7 -5.31 -5.07 1.14
N GLU A 8 -6.19 -4.82 0.18
CA GLU A 8 -6.97 -5.88 -0.47
C GLU A 8 -6.31 -6.17 -1.81
N ILE A 9 -5.68 -7.33 -1.90
CA ILE A 9 -4.85 -7.71 -3.04
C ILE A 9 -5.58 -8.70 -3.93
N GLU A 10 -5.65 -8.41 -5.22
CA GLU A 10 -6.26 -9.27 -6.22
C GLU A 10 -5.19 -9.88 -7.12
N ASP A 11 -5.35 -11.17 -7.41
CA ASP A 11 -4.55 -11.85 -8.41
C ASP A 11 -5.41 -11.98 -9.67
N GLU A 12 -5.07 -11.26 -10.74
CA GLU A 12 -5.85 -11.23 -11.96
C GLU A 12 -5.86 -12.59 -12.68
N LEU A 13 -4.81 -13.37 -12.49
CA LEU A 13 -4.70 -14.68 -13.15
C LEU A 13 -5.36 -15.79 -12.34
N LEU A 14 -5.37 -15.65 -11.03
CA LEU A 14 -5.90 -16.67 -10.10
C LEU A 14 -6.90 -15.99 -9.14
N PRO A 15 -8.17 -15.82 -9.56
CA PRO A 15 -9.14 -15.06 -8.74
C PRO A 15 -9.37 -15.65 -7.34
N TRP A 16 -9.08 -16.94 -7.14
CA TRP A 16 -9.21 -17.55 -5.82
C TRP A 16 -8.03 -17.25 -4.89
N ASN A 17 -7.01 -16.55 -5.38
CA ASN A 17 -5.85 -16.14 -4.60
C ASN A 17 -5.99 -14.74 -4.00
N ASN A 18 -7.17 -14.15 -4.09
CA ASN A 18 -7.40 -12.84 -3.50
C ASN A 18 -7.25 -12.92 -1.98
N ASP A 19 -6.56 -11.93 -1.40
CA ASP A 19 -6.32 -11.89 0.03
C ASP A 19 -6.30 -10.45 0.53
N SER A 20 -6.43 -10.29 1.83
CA SER A 20 -6.34 -8.98 2.45
C SER A 20 -5.41 -9.03 3.65
N PHE A 21 -4.63 -7.97 3.80
CA PHE A 21 -3.64 -7.84 4.87
C PHE A 21 -3.82 -6.47 5.52
N THR A 22 -3.83 -6.44 6.83
CA THR A 22 -3.92 -5.19 7.58
C THR A 22 -2.63 -5.00 8.35
N PHE A 23 -2.01 -3.84 8.18
CA PHE A 23 -0.77 -3.49 8.84
C PHE A 23 -0.91 -2.22 9.65
N PHE A 24 -0.29 -2.20 10.80
CA PHE A 24 -0.19 -1.02 11.63
C PHE A 24 1.21 -0.42 11.48
N PHE A 25 1.27 0.85 11.11
CA PHE A 25 2.53 1.57 10.91
C PHE A 25 2.75 2.50 12.09
N GLU A 26 3.87 2.33 12.78
CA GLU A 26 4.20 3.11 13.97
C GLU A 26 5.70 3.36 14.03
N LYS A 27 6.11 4.61 14.03
CA LYS A 27 7.51 5.04 14.23
C LYS A 27 8.55 4.20 13.47
N GLY A 28 8.34 4.00 12.20
CA GLY A 28 9.24 3.22 11.36
C GLY A 28 9.07 1.71 11.45
N HIS A 29 8.09 1.24 12.22
CA HIS A 29 7.74 -0.17 12.32
C HIS A 29 6.45 -0.44 11.55
N CYS A 30 6.38 -1.64 10.95
CA CYS A 30 5.20 -2.10 10.23
C CYS A 30 4.88 -3.50 10.73
N VAL A 31 3.75 -3.68 11.40
CA VAL A 31 3.39 -4.96 11.99
C VAL A 31 2.00 -5.39 11.55
N PRO A 32 1.79 -6.70 11.32
CA PRO A 32 0.45 -7.21 11.04
C PRO A 32 -0.47 -6.96 12.24
N THR A 33 -1.73 -6.66 11.96
CA THR A 33 -2.70 -6.40 13.03
C THR A 33 -4.10 -6.83 12.60
N ASP A 34 -4.98 -7.00 13.57
CA ASP A 34 -6.39 -7.26 13.34
C ASP A 34 -7.27 -6.06 13.73
N ARG A 35 -6.64 -4.88 13.93
CA ARG A 35 -7.35 -3.64 14.25
C ARG A 35 -8.23 -3.19 13.08
N GLU A 36 -9.23 -2.37 13.40
CA GLU A 36 -10.00 -1.68 12.38
C GLU A 36 -9.07 -0.75 11.59
N PRO A 37 -9.04 -0.83 10.27
CA PRO A 37 -8.15 0.02 9.48
C PRO A 37 -8.65 1.46 9.41
N ASP A 38 -7.71 2.40 9.42
CA ASP A 38 -8.02 3.81 9.17
C ASP A 38 -8.21 4.06 7.67
N HIS A 39 -7.53 3.27 6.84
CA HIS A 39 -7.57 3.38 5.40
C HIS A 39 -7.64 1.99 4.77
N VAL A 40 -8.32 1.89 3.64
CA VAL A 40 -8.39 0.64 2.86
C VAL A 40 -7.95 0.96 1.44
N MET A 41 -7.08 0.12 0.87
CA MET A 41 -6.70 0.24 -0.54
C MET A 41 -6.76 -1.11 -1.23
N LYS A 42 -7.24 -1.07 -2.46
CA LYS A 42 -7.42 -2.26 -3.28
C LYS A 42 -6.53 -2.16 -4.51
N MET A 43 -5.78 -3.22 -4.79
CA MET A 43 -4.86 -3.23 -5.92
C MET A 43 -4.55 -4.66 -6.34
N THR A 44 -3.94 -4.80 -7.53
CA THR A 44 -3.47 -6.10 -7.99
C THR A 44 -2.11 -6.40 -7.39
N ILE A 45 -1.71 -7.69 -7.47
CA ILE A 45 -0.38 -8.11 -7.07
C ILE A 45 0.68 -7.36 -7.90
N ALA A 46 0.43 -7.14 -9.18
CA ALA A 46 1.35 -6.43 -10.06
C ALA A 46 1.56 -4.99 -9.58
N SER A 47 0.49 -4.30 -9.21
CA SER A 47 0.57 -2.93 -8.67
C SER A 47 1.32 -2.89 -7.35
N LEU A 48 1.06 -3.84 -6.47
CA LEU A 48 1.77 -3.93 -5.19
C LEU A 48 3.26 -4.12 -5.41
N THR A 49 3.64 -5.01 -6.32
CA THR A 49 5.05 -5.25 -6.65
C THR A 49 5.72 -3.99 -7.19
N THR A 50 5.05 -3.30 -8.10
CA THR A 50 5.56 -2.04 -8.66
C THR A 50 5.81 -1.01 -7.56
N LEU A 51 4.88 -0.91 -6.63
CA LEU A 51 4.95 0.02 -5.50
C LEU A 51 6.11 -0.32 -4.56
N LEU A 52 6.23 -1.60 -4.19
CA LEU A 52 7.27 -2.05 -3.24
C LEU A 52 8.67 -1.97 -3.83
N LEU A 53 8.81 -2.14 -5.14
CA LEU A 53 10.10 -2.00 -5.81
C LEU A 53 10.47 -0.54 -6.09
N GLY A 54 9.57 0.39 -5.80
CA GLY A 54 9.84 1.81 -5.96
C GLY A 54 9.79 2.31 -7.40
N TYR A 55 9.24 1.53 -8.33
CA TYR A 55 9.14 1.94 -9.72
C TYR A 55 8.11 3.06 -9.93
N LYS A 56 7.06 3.06 -9.12
CA LYS A 56 6.03 4.09 -9.17
C LYS A 56 5.54 4.40 -7.77
N THR A 57 5.11 5.64 -7.55
CA THR A 57 4.49 6.05 -6.29
C THR A 57 3.03 5.61 -6.25
N ALA A 58 2.43 5.63 -5.06
CA ALA A 58 1.01 5.36 -4.91
C ALA A 58 0.18 6.42 -5.65
N SER A 59 0.61 7.67 -5.64
CA SER A 59 -0.04 8.75 -6.39
C SER A 59 -0.08 8.44 -7.88
N LYS A 60 1.02 7.95 -8.44
CA LYS A 60 1.09 7.62 -9.86
C LYS A 60 0.18 6.46 -10.22
N LEU A 61 0.19 5.41 -9.40
CA LEU A 61 -0.70 4.25 -9.61
C LEU A 61 -2.17 4.65 -9.47
N TYR A 62 -2.47 5.55 -8.57
CA TYR A 62 -3.83 6.06 -8.39
C TYR A 62 -4.29 6.84 -9.64
N GLU A 63 -3.43 7.70 -10.19
CA GLU A 63 -3.71 8.42 -11.43
C GLU A 63 -3.98 7.46 -12.59
N MET A 64 -3.31 6.32 -12.62
CA MET A 64 -3.46 5.30 -13.65
C MET A 64 -4.64 4.36 -13.39
N ALA A 65 -5.44 4.63 -12.35
CA ALA A 65 -6.56 3.79 -11.92
C ALA A 65 -6.14 2.36 -11.57
N ARG A 66 -4.92 2.19 -11.07
CA ARG A 66 -4.39 0.89 -10.66
C ARG A 66 -4.58 0.60 -9.19
N ILE A 67 -4.99 1.61 -8.42
CA ILE A 67 -5.31 1.48 -6.99
C ILE A 67 -6.70 2.07 -6.76
N GLU A 68 -7.54 1.36 -6.03
CA GLU A 68 -8.85 1.84 -5.61
C GLU A 68 -8.78 2.24 -4.14
N THR A 69 -8.92 3.53 -3.87
CA THR A 69 -8.88 4.07 -2.51
C THR A 69 -9.29 5.56 -2.53
N THR A 70 -8.99 6.29 -1.47
CA THR A 70 -9.24 7.74 -1.41
C THR A 70 -7.93 8.51 -1.60
N PRO A 71 -7.99 9.78 -2.05
CA PRO A 71 -6.79 10.61 -2.19
C PRO A 71 -6.01 10.75 -0.89
N GLN A 72 -6.69 10.81 0.25
CA GLN A 72 -6.05 10.91 1.56
C GLN A 72 -5.21 9.66 1.87
N THR A 73 -5.72 8.49 1.51
CA THR A 73 -5.00 7.22 1.71
C THR A 73 -3.75 7.17 0.84
N VAL A 74 -3.85 7.62 -0.41
CA VAL A 74 -2.72 7.68 -1.34
C VAL A 74 -1.60 8.56 -0.79
N GLU A 75 -1.94 9.73 -0.30
CA GLU A 75 -0.99 10.65 0.31
C GLU A 75 -0.30 10.03 1.52
N CYS A 76 -1.09 9.40 2.36
CA CYS A 76 -0.60 8.72 3.55
C CYS A 76 0.39 7.61 3.19
N LEU A 77 0.05 6.78 2.21
CA LEU A 77 0.90 5.67 1.82
C LEU A 77 2.22 6.15 1.19
N ASP A 78 2.17 7.17 0.32
CA ASP A 78 3.39 7.71 -0.26
C ASP A 78 4.32 8.25 0.83
N ASP A 79 3.77 8.93 1.83
CA ASP A 79 4.55 9.42 2.95
C ASP A 79 5.18 8.28 3.75
N LEU A 80 4.42 7.24 4.03
CA LEU A 80 4.91 6.06 4.75
C LEU A 80 6.03 5.36 3.99
N LEU A 81 5.84 5.14 2.69
CA LEU A 81 6.84 4.46 1.88
C LEU A 81 8.13 5.28 1.77
N PHE A 82 8.00 6.59 1.66
CA PHE A 82 9.16 7.46 1.54
C PHE A 82 9.96 7.52 2.85
N HIS A 83 9.27 7.62 3.99
CA HIS A 83 9.94 7.87 5.27
C HIS A 83 10.22 6.62 6.10
N HIS A 84 9.49 5.52 5.87
CA HIS A 84 9.57 4.34 6.74
C HIS A 84 10.07 3.07 6.05
N ILE A 85 10.27 3.11 4.72
CA ILE A 85 10.81 1.99 3.96
C ILE A 85 11.96 2.51 3.11
N PRO A 86 13.17 2.63 3.69
CA PRO A 86 14.30 3.29 3.04
C PRO A 86 14.69 2.70 1.69
N TYR A 87 14.58 1.38 1.51
CA TYR A 87 14.96 0.75 0.25
C TYR A 87 14.07 1.19 -0.92
N VAL A 88 12.84 1.59 -0.63
CA VAL A 88 11.94 2.12 -1.67
C VAL A 88 12.40 3.52 -2.09
N SER A 89 12.77 4.36 -1.12
CA SER A 89 13.19 5.72 -1.40
C SER A 89 14.51 5.78 -2.17
N ASP A 90 15.32 4.72 -2.15
CA ASP A 90 16.57 4.65 -2.91
C ASP A 90 16.33 4.65 -4.42
N TYR A 91 15.13 4.35 -4.87
CA TYR A 91 14.76 4.32 -6.28
C TYR A 91 14.07 5.59 -6.78
N ILE A 92 13.90 6.55 -5.89
CA ILE A 92 13.15 7.78 -6.20
C ILE A 92 14.08 8.99 -6.41
#